data_eaabafe08d1392bdd3869925e8155ccb
#
_entry.id   eaabafe08d1392bdd3869925e8155ccb
#
_cell.length_a   1.000
_cell.length_b   1.000
_cell.length_c   1.000
_cell.angle_alpha   90.00
_cell.angle_beta   90.00
_cell.angle_gamma   90.00
#
_symmetry.space_group_name_H-M   'P 1'
#
loop_
_entity.id
_entity.type
_entity.pdbx_description
1 polymer ?
#
loop_
_entity_poly.entity_id
_entity_poly.type
_entity_poly.pdbx_seq_one_letter_code
_entity_poly.pdbx_strand_id
1 'polypeptide(L)'
;MTVIETAPTNGHRETTAKANLVVVGNGMAGIRAIEEVLARDGAEKFTITVFGDEPYGNYNRILLSNVLAGVDDPGEIYLNAMDWYTDNGIDLRAGVRVVRVDTFAHLVYADDGTAMRYDKLILATGSRSFFPPMAGLWADNKTLADGIFGFRTLDDTATMIAEAGSRTKAVVIGGGLLGLEAARGLQNRGLTVDVVHAGPTLMNAQLDELGGDILRKSVEGLGIGVHTEKRTTEVVVENGRLSRILFADGSGLDCDMLVIAAGIRPNVGLAQRAGLTVERAIVTDDHMRSVDDGDVYVVGECAQHRGQVYGLVAPLWEQAKVLADHLTGRDAASAYHGSRVATKLKVA
;
A
#
# COMPACT_ATOMS: atom_id res chain seq x y z
N MET A 1 26.77 72.88 -14.00
CA MET A 1 26.01 72.17 -12.94
C MET A 1 25.36 70.95 -13.57
N THR A 2 26.01 69.80 -13.48
CA THR A 2 25.59 68.57 -14.13
C THR A 2 24.94 67.71 -13.04
N VAL A 3 23.66 67.48 -13.18
CA VAL A 3 22.92 66.61 -12.29
C VAL A 3 23.12 65.16 -12.78
N ILE A 4 23.75 64.31 -11.95
CA ILE A 4 23.85 62.87 -12.19
C ILE A 4 22.65 62.25 -11.53
N GLU A 5 21.75 61.71 -12.35
CA GLU A 5 20.62 60.90 -11.92
C GLU A 5 21.10 59.47 -11.71
N THR A 6 21.15 59.03 -10.44
CA THR A 6 21.43 57.62 -10.09
C THR A 6 20.16 56.80 -10.21
N ALA A 7 20.17 55.82 -11.12
CA ALA A 7 19.10 54.81 -11.23
C ALA A 7 19.03 53.97 -9.95
N PRO A 8 17.84 53.62 -9.47
CA PRO A 8 17.69 52.69 -8.35
C PRO A 8 17.89 51.25 -8.82
N THR A 9 19.02 50.67 -8.46
CA THR A 9 19.21 49.22 -8.39
C THR A 9 18.59 48.76 -7.10
N ASN A 10 17.47 48.10 -7.14
CA ASN A 10 17.09 47.04 -6.17
C ASN A 10 15.90 46.25 -6.71
N GLY A 11 16.21 45.24 -7.50
CA GLY A 11 15.31 44.12 -7.69
C GLY A 11 15.35 43.25 -6.44
N HIS A 12 14.57 43.57 -5.42
CA HIS A 12 14.17 42.60 -4.44
C HIS A 12 13.28 41.59 -5.16
N ARG A 13 13.83 40.41 -5.48
CA ARG A 13 13.02 39.22 -5.70
C ARG A 13 12.23 39.03 -4.41
N GLU A 14 10.96 39.40 -4.39
CA GLU A 14 10.02 38.93 -3.37
C GLU A 14 10.10 37.41 -3.42
N THR A 15 10.73 36.79 -2.43
CA THR A 15 10.66 35.38 -2.20
C THR A 15 9.22 35.13 -1.72
N THR A 16 8.30 34.81 -2.65
CA THR A 16 6.98 34.32 -2.29
C THR A 16 7.18 33.12 -1.38
N ALA A 17 6.57 33.15 -0.20
CA ALA A 17 6.64 32.03 0.74
C ALA A 17 6.18 30.75 0.02
N LYS A 18 6.93 29.65 0.20
CA LYS A 18 6.58 28.35 -0.37
C LYS A 18 5.23 27.89 0.20
N ALA A 19 4.42 27.26 -0.64
CA ALA A 19 3.19 26.63 -0.20
C ALA A 19 3.47 25.33 0.59
N ASN A 20 2.61 25.00 1.55
CA ASN A 20 2.74 23.78 2.33
C ASN A 20 2.10 22.60 1.58
N LEU A 21 2.92 21.64 1.16
CA LEU A 21 2.48 20.37 0.61
C LEU A 21 2.57 19.31 1.70
N VAL A 22 1.40 18.79 2.11
CA VAL A 22 1.32 17.68 3.06
C VAL A 22 0.99 16.39 2.31
N VAL A 23 1.73 15.32 2.59
CA VAL A 23 1.51 13.99 2.02
C VAL A 23 1.18 13.00 3.13
N VAL A 24 0.05 12.33 3.02
CA VAL A 24 -0.40 11.32 3.97
C VAL A 24 -0.19 9.93 3.37
N GLY A 25 0.88 9.28 3.79
CA GLY A 25 1.30 7.96 3.33
C GLY A 25 2.71 7.96 2.75
N ASN A 26 3.65 7.32 3.45
CA ASN A 26 5.06 7.16 3.07
C ASN A 26 5.31 5.88 2.25
N GLY A 27 4.29 5.37 1.56
CA GLY A 27 4.39 4.20 0.69
C GLY A 27 4.89 4.54 -0.72
N MET A 28 4.94 3.52 -1.59
CA MET A 28 5.46 3.65 -2.96
C MET A 28 4.77 4.75 -3.78
N ALA A 29 3.45 4.92 -3.64
CA ALA A 29 2.70 5.93 -4.40
C ALA A 29 2.96 7.35 -3.90
N GLY A 30 2.97 7.56 -2.58
CA GLY A 30 3.20 8.88 -1.96
C GLY A 30 4.59 9.41 -2.27
N ILE A 31 5.61 8.58 -2.09
CA ILE A 31 7.00 8.98 -2.37
C ILE A 31 7.23 9.15 -3.86
N ARG A 32 6.66 8.29 -4.71
CA ARG A 32 6.75 8.51 -6.16
C ARG A 32 6.13 9.84 -6.58
N ALA A 33 5.01 10.24 -5.98
CA ALA A 33 4.43 11.55 -6.23
C ALA A 33 5.38 12.69 -5.84
N ILE A 34 6.06 12.56 -4.69
CA ILE A 34 7.08 13.54 -4.26
C ILE A 34 8.27 13.58 -5.22
N GLU A 35 8.82 12.43 -5.62
CA GLU A 35 9.91 12.36 -6.60
C GLU A 35 9.54 13.08 -7.91
N GLU A 36 8.33 12.86 -8.41
CA GLU A 36 7.83 13.52 -9.61
C GLU A 36 7.60 15.03 -9.40
N VAL A 37 7.18 15.47 -8.20
CA VAL A 37 7.07 16.88 -7.82
C VAL A 37 8.45 17.53 -7.78
N LEU A 38 9.44 16.90 -7.14
CA LEU A 38 10.82 17.39 -7.07
C LEU A 38 11.45 17.51 -8.47
N ALA A 39 11.23 16.53 -9.34
CA ALA A 39 11.69 16.54 -10.73
C ALA A 39 11.07 17.69 -11.58
N ARG A 40 10.07 18.39 -11.05
CA ARG A 40 9.37 19.52 -11.68
C ARG A 40 9.58 20.84 -10.90
N ASP A 41 10.75 21.01 -10.31
CA ASP A 41 11.12 22.17 -9.50
C ASP A 41 10.19 22.41 -8.29
N GLY A 42 9.55 21.34 -7.81
CA GLY A 42 8.61 21.41 -6.69
C GLY A 42 9.26 21.84 -5.37
N ALA A 43 10.55 21.57 -5.19
CA ALA A 43 11.30 22.06 -4.03
C ALA A 43 11.37 23.58 -3.95
N GLU A 44 11.26 24.28 -5.07
CA GLU A 44 11.20 25.76 -5.09
C GLU A 44 9.81 26.30 -4.73
N LYS A 45 8.77 25.48 -4.95
CA LYS A 45 7.36 25.86 -4.79
C LYS A 45 6.77 25.44 -3.45
N PHE A 46 7.24 24.33 -2.90
CA PHE A 46 6.63 23.69 -1.75
C PHE A 46 7.61 23.48 -0.60
N THR A 47 7.09 23.66 0.63
CA THR A 47 7.63 23.03 1.84
C THR A 47 6.90 21.70 1.99
N ILE A 48 7.62 20.58 1.98
CA ILE A 48 7.03 19.22 1.90
C ILE A 48 7.12 18.54 3.25
N THR A 49 5.98 18.09 3.76
CA THR A 49 5.90 17.23 4.96
C THR A 49 5.19 15.93 4.61
N VAL A 50 5.76 14.79 5.03
CA VAL A 50 5.23 13.44 4.81
C VAL A 50 4.89 12.80 6.14
N PHE A 51 3.67 12.31 6.28
CA PHE A 51 3.26 11.47 7.40
C PHE A 51 3.26 10.00 6.98
N GLY A 52 4.01 9.18 7.69
CA GLY A 52 4.09 7.73 7.51
C GLY A 52 3.63 6.98 8.75
N ASP A 53 2.66 6.09 8.60
CA ASP A 53 2.13 5.26 9.68
C ASP A 53 3.16 4.23 10.19
N GLU A 54 4.02 3.77 9.29
CA GLU A 54 5.13 2.88 9.61
C GLU A 54 6.38 3.69 10.00
N PRO A 55 7.20 3.23 10.99
CA PRO A 55 8.35 3.97 11.52
C PRO A 55 9.59 3.90 10.61
N TYR A 56 9.41 3.61 9.33
CA TYR A 56 10.46 3.36 8.36
C TYR A 56 10.47 4.38 7.22
N GLY A 57 11.58 4.44 6.47
CA GLY A 57 11.61 4.99 5.12
C GLY A 57 10.72 4.19 4.18
N ASN A 58 10.48 4.71 2.96
CA ASN A 58 9.68 3.96 2.01
C ASN A 58 10.46 2.76 1.45
N TYR A 59 9.75 1.66 1.23
CA TYR A 59 10.32 0.43 0.73
C TYR A 59 9.46 -0.19 -0.38
N ASN A 60 10.09 -1.07 -1.16
CA ASN A 60 9.45 -1.77 -2.26
C ASN A 60 8.58 -2.94 -1.73
N ARG A 61 7.29 -2.70 -1.54
CA ARG A 61 6.33 -3.72 -1.05
C ARG A 61 6.24 -4.95 -1.96
N ILE A 62 6.62 -4.84 -3.25
CA ILE A 62 6.64 -5.98 -4.16
C ILE A 62 7.68 -7.02 -3.71
N LEU A 63 8.74 -6.59 -3.04
CA LEU A 63 9.83 -7.44 -2.59
C LEU A 63 9.59 -8.09 -1.22
N LEU A 64 8.50 -7.80 -0.53
CA LEU A 64 8.17 -8.44 0.75
C LEU A 64 8.10 -9.98 0.64
N SER A 65 7.64 -10.50 -0.50
CA SER A 65 7.64 -11.95 -0.74
C SER A 65 9.05 -12.53 -0.89
N ASN A 66 9.99 -11.76 -1.44
CA ASN A 66 11.40 -12.17 -1.51
C ASN A 66 12.04 -12.16 -0.11
N VAL A 67 11.73 -11.14 0.70
CA VAL A 67 12.17 -11.08 2.11
C VAL A 67 11.61 -12.27 2.89
N LEU A 68 10.33 -12.56 2.74
CA LEU A 68 9.72 -13.74 3.35
C LEU A 68 10.40 -15.03 2.90
N ALA A 69 10.79 -15.13 1.63
CA ALA A 69 11.46 -16.29 1.08
C ALA A 69 12.97 -16.38 1.45
N GLY A 70 13.53 -15.35 2.07
CA GLY A 70 14.96 -15.27 2.39
C GLY A 70 15.85 -15.02 1.17
N VAL A 71 15.31 -14.44 0.11
CA VAL A 71 16.03 -14.08 -1.13
C VAL A 71 16.65 -12.68 -1.00
N ASP A 72 15.92 -11.74 -0.44
CA ASP A 72 16.37 -10.37 -0.21
C ASP A 72 16.42 -10.09 1.30
N ASP A 73 17.38 -9.30 1.76
CA ASP A 73 17.39 -8.80 3.12
C ASP A 73 16.41 -7.62 3.30
N PRO A 74 15.78 -7.46 4.48
CA PRO A 74 14.86 -6.34 4.73
C PRO A 74 15.49 -4.96 4.47
N GLY A 75 16.79 -4.81 4.67
CA GLY A 75 17.52 -3.57 4.42
C GLY A 75 17.69 -3.21 2.95
N GLU A 76 17.65 -4.21 2.06
CA GLU A 76 17.88 -4.04 0.62
C GLU A 76 16.65 -3.58 -0.15
N ILE A 77 15.47 -3.70 0.45
CA ILE A 77 14.20 -3.33 -0.22
C ILE A 77 13.80 -1.86 -0.06
N TYR A 78 14.54 -1.07 0.73
CA TYR A 78 14.28 0.37 0.83
C TYR A 78 14.53 1.04 -0.52
N LEU A 79 13.59 1.90 -0.93
CA LEU A 79 13.68 2.66 -2.19
C LEU A 79 14.50 3.94 -1.99
N ASN A 80 14.31 4.60 -0.85
CA ASN A 80 15.04 5.80 -0.46
C ASN A 80 15.58 5.62 0.96
N ALA A 81 16.86 5.93 1.17
CA ALA A 81 17.46 5.98 2.50
C ALA A 81 16.87 7.13 3.32
N MET A 82 17.00 7.08 4.64
CA MET A 82 16.40 8.10 5.52
C MET A 82 17.00 9.51 5.31
N ASP A 83 18.28 9.60 4.94
CA ASP A 83 18.94 10.84 4.59
C ASP A 83 18.42 11.48 3.30
N TRP A 84 17.88 10.66 2.35
CA TRP A 84 17.26 11.19 1.14
C TRP A 84 16.16 12.22 1.44
N TYR A 85 15.38 12.03 2.48
CA TYR A 85 14.33 12.99 2.86
C TYR A 85 14.94 14.31 3.29
N THR A 86 15.95 14.26 4.14
CA THR A 86 16.66 15.45 4.63
C THR A 86 17.38 16.19 3.49
N ASP A 87 18.06 15.45 2.62
CA ASP A 87 18.81 16.00 1.49
C ASP A 87 17.91 16.70 0.47
N ASN A 88 16.64 16.27 0.37
CA ASN A 88 15.63 16.91 -0.46
C ASN A 88 14.74 17.93 0.29
N GLY A 89 15.07 18.25 1.54
CA GLY A 89 14.33 19.22 2.35
C GLY A 89 12.92 18.77 2.72
N ILE A 90 12.70 17.46 2.86
CA ILE A 90 11.43 16.85 3.21
C ILE A 90 11.37 16.57 4.70
N ASP A 91 10.35 17.05 5.39
CA ASP A 91 10.06 16.72 6.79
C ASP A 91 9.30 15.40 6.85
N LEU A 92 10.01 14.27 7.06
CA LEU A 92 9.39 12.95 7.25
C LEU A 92 8.98 12.74 8.71
N ARG A 93 7.70 12.51 8.94
CA ARG A 93 7.09 12.11 10.21
C ARG A 93 6.82 10.60 10.18
N ALA A 94 7.88 9.79 10.30
CA ALA A 94 7.79 8.33 10.32
C ALA A 94 7.18 7.85 11.65
N GLY A 95 6.29 6.84 11.60
CA GLY A 95 5.57 6.33 12.76
C GLY A 95 4.45 7.25 13.26
N VAL A 96 4.08 8.28 12.50
CA VAL A 96 3.04 9.24 12.87
C VAL A 96 1.85 9.12 11.93
N ARG A 97 0.69 8.77 12.49
CA ARG A 97 -0.53 8.53 11.74
C ARG A 97 -1.43 9.78 11.70
N VAL A 98 -1.83 10.20 10.52
CA VAL A 98 -2.89 11.20 10.37
C VAL A 98 -4.25 10.54 10.69
N VAL A 99 -4.96 11.11 11.65
CA VAL A 99 -6.23 10.59 12.16
C VAL A 99 -7.45 11.41 11.70
N ARG A 100 -7.26 12.67 11.31
CA ARG A 100 -8.31 13.55 10.79
C ARG A 100 -7.75 14.52 9.76
N VAL A 101 -8.53 14.80 8.74
CA VAL A 101 -8.36 15.90 7.79
C VAL A 101 -9.57 16.81 7.91
N ASP A 102 -9.32 18.10 7.96
CA ASP A 102 -10.32 19.17 7.92
C ASP A 102 -10.10 19.96 6.63
N THR A 103 -10.89 19.65 5.61
CA THR A 103 -10.77 20.27 4.28
C THR A 103 -11.19 21.73 4.27
N PHE A 104 -12.11 22.12 5.17
CA PHE A 104 -12.55 23.51 5.29
C PHE A 104 -11.48 24.41 5.94
N ALA A 105 -10.82 23.90 7.00
CA ALA A 105 -9.76 24.64 7.69
C ALA A 105 -8.38 24.44 7.07
N HIS A 106 -8.25 23.54 6.08
CA HIS A 106 -6.98 23.10 5.47
C HIS A 106 -5.98 22.61 6.54
N LEU A 107 -6.43 21.69 7.42
CA LEU A 107 -5.63 21.13 8.51
C LEU A 107 -5.63 19.60 8.48
N VAL A 108 -4.47 19.02 8.74
CA VAL A 108 -4.34 17.60 9.11
C VAL A 108 -4.05 17.50 10.60
N TYR A 109 -4.56 16.45 11.24
CA TYR A 109 -4.31 16.14 12.63
C TYR A 109 -3.75 14.73 12.75
N ALA A 110 -2.64 14.58 13.47
CA ALA A 110 -1.98 13.33 13.71
C ALA A 110 -2.20 12.80 15.13
N ASP A 111 -1.89 11.53 15.35
CA ASP A 111 -2.07 10.82 16.63
C ASP A 111 -1.04 11.21 17.69
N ASP A 112 0.07 11.86 17.29
CA ASP A 112 1.05 12.45 18.21
C ASP A 112 0.62 13.84 18.75
N GLY A 113 -0.58 14.33 18.36
CA GLY A 113 -1.11 15.65 18.73
C GLY A 113 -0.73 16.76 17.74
N THR A 114 0.04 16.49 16.71
CA THR A 114 0.38 17.47 15.67
C THR A 114 -0.87 17.93 14.93
N ALA A 115 -1.01 19.25 14.75
CA ALA A 115 -1.92 19.87 13.81
C ALA A 115 -1.13 20.67 12.78
N MET A 116 -1.29 20.37 11.49
CA MET A 116 -0.50 20.99 10.43
C MET A 116 -1.39 21.55 9.33
N ARG A 117 -1.12 22.81 8.94
CA ARG A 117 -1.80 23.46 7.82
C ARG A 117 -1.19 22.99 6.50
N TYR A 118 -2.07 22.79 5.51
CA TYR A 118 -1.66 22.53 4.13
C TYR A 118 -2.26 23.59 3.16
N ASP A 119 -1.56 23.85 2.08
CA ASP A 119 -2.07 24.53 0.90
C ASP A 119 -2.44 23.53 -0.18
N LYS A 120 -1.72 22.38 -0.19
CA LYS A 120 -2.02 21.21 -1.01
C LYS A 120 -1.84 19.94 -0.18
N LEU A 121 -2.74 18.99 -0.36
CA LEU A 121 -2.76 17.70 0.33
C LEU A 121 -2.70 16.55 -0.68
N ILE A 122 -1.81 15.58 -0.46
CA ILE A 122 -1.82 14.31 -1.19
C ILE A 122 -2.23 13.19 -0.23
N LEU A 123 -3.34 12.51 -0.54
CA LEU A 123 -3.74 11.29 0.13
C LEU A 123 -3.17 10.08 -0.61
N ALA A 124 -2.21 9.40 0.00
CA ALA A 124 -1.55 8.20 -0.51
C ALA A 124 -1.64 7.06 0.53
N THR A 125 -2.79 6.93 1.17
CA THR A 125 -3.05 6.05 2.31
C THR A 125 -3.07 4.55 1.95
N GLY A 126 -3.02 4.23 0.66
CA GLY A 126 -2.92 2.85 0.16
C GLY A 126 -4.12 1.98 0.54
N SER A 127 -3.83 0.74 0.92
CA SER A 127 -4.83 -0.26 1.27
C SER A 127 -4.35 -1.13 2.44
N ARG A 128 -5.27 -1.90 3.01
CA ARG A 128 -5.01 -2.92 4.04
C ARG A 128 -5.42 -4.30 3.56
N SER A 129 -4.88 -5.34 4.18
CA SER A 129 -5.31 -6.73 3.97
C SER A 129 -6.81 -6.88 4.21
N PHE A 130 -7.46 -7.65 3.37
CA PHE A 130 -8.85 -8.04 3.57
C PHE A 130 -8.90 -9.35 4.32
N PHE A 131 -9.58 -9.35 5.45
CA PHE A 131 -9.87 -10.53 6.23
C PHE A 131 -11.31 -10.95 5.97
N PRO A 132 -11.55 -12.08 5.27
CA PRO A 132 -12.90 -12.60 5.08
C PRO A 132 -13.56 -12.91 6.43
N PRO A 133 -14.88 -12.80 6.54
CA PRO A 133 -15.58 -13.15 7.77
C PRO A 133 -15.45 -14.66 8.04
N MET A 134 -14.80 -15.01 9.13
CA MET A 134 -14.58 -16.37 9.61
C MET A 134 -14.73 -16.39 11.13
N ALA A 135 -15.39 -17.41 11.68
CA ALA A 135 -15.45 -17.61 13.12
C ALA A 135 -14.04 -17.88 13.67
N GLY A 136 -13.74 -17.44 14.88
CA GLY A 136 -12.45 -17.69 15.54
C GLY A 136 -11.26 -16.90 14.99
N LEU A 137 -11.47 -16.04 13.98
CA LEU A 137 -10.38 -15.25 13.36
C LEU A 137 -9.75 -14.24 14.33
N TRP A 138 -10.53 -13.69 15.23
CA TRP A 138 -10.13 -12.58 16.11
C TRP A 138 -10.10 -13.04 17.58
N ALA A 139 -8.99 -12.78 18.26
CA ALA A 139 -8.88 -12.96 19.70
C ALA A 139 -9.72 -11.92 20.48
N ASP A 140 -9.79 -10.72 19.91
CA ASP A 140 -10.65 -9.61 20.33
C ASP A 140 -11.14 -8.84 19.08
N ASN A 141 -11.82 -7.71 19.25
CA ASN A 141 -12.37 -6.94 18.12
C ASN A 141 -11.30 -6.31 17.21
N LYS A 142 -10.00 -6.43 17.52
CA LYS A 142 -8.93 -5.75 16.78
C LYS A 142 -7.71 -6.64 16.51
N THR A 143 -7.48 -7.65 17.34
CA THR A 143 -6.28 -8.49 17.31
C THR A 143 -6.61 -9.85 16.70
N LEU A 144 -5.87 -10.27 15.68
CA LEU A 144 -5.97 -11.61 15.14
C LEU A 144 -5.61 -12.65 16.23
N ALA A 145 -6.19 -13.83 16.15
CA ALA A 145 -5.80 -14.92 17.04
C ALA A 145 -4.36 -15.36 16.75
N ASP A 146 -3.70 -15.95 17.75
CA ASP A 146 -2.29 -16.38 17.64
C ASP A 146 -2.10 -17.39 16.50
N GLY A 147 -1.06 -17.19 15.72
CA GLY A 147 -0.75 -17.98 14.52
C GLY A 147 -1.43 -17.49 13.24
N ILE A 148 -2.19 -16.36 13.27
CA ILE A 148 -2.90 -15.81 12.11
C ILE A 148 -2.27 -14.49 11.69
N PHE A 149 -1.97 -14.35 10.41
CA PHE A 149 -1.24 -13.21 9.85
C PHE A 149 -1.93 -12.66 8.60
N GLY A 150 -1.87 -11.34 8.43
CA GLY A 150 -1.94 -10.70 7.11
C GLY A 150 -0.58 -10.73 6.44
N PHE A 151 -0.54 -10.33 5.17
CA PHE A 151 0.74 -10.16 4.46
C PHE A 151 0.69 -8.86 3.66
N ARG A 152 1.18 -7.78 4.26
CA ARG A 152 1.06 -6.45 3.64
C ARG A 152 2.23 -5.52 3.98
N THR A 153 2.77 -5.60 5.18
CA THR A 153 3.79 -4.68 5.70
C THR A 153 5.11 -5.39 5.97
N LEU A 154 6.15 -4.60 6.21
CA LEU A 154 7.44 -5.13 6.65
C LEU A 154 7.31 -5.83 8.01
N ASP A 155 6.49 -5.26 8.92
CA ASP A 155 6.21 -5.85 10.23
C ASP A 155 5.47 -7.19 10.12
N ASP A 156 4.46 -7.30 9.23
CA ASP A 156 3.80 -8.59 8.94
C ASP A 156 4.84 -9.62 8.52
N THR A 157 5.75 -9.23 7.61
CA THR A 157 6.80 -10.11 7.08
C THR A 157 7.78 -10.53 8.16
N ALA A 158 8.24 -9.58 8.98
CA ALA A 158 9.17 -9.85 10.09
C ALA A 158 8.54 -10.80 11.11
N THR A 159 7.27 -10.57 11.46
CA THR A 159 6.53 -11.44 12.40
C THR A 159 6.35 -12.85 11.83
N MET A 160 5.97 -12.98 10.55
CA MET A 160 5.86 -14.29 9.91
C MET A 160 7.19 -15.04 9.87
N ILE A 161 8.30 -14.35 9.62
CA ILE A 161 9.65 -14.94 9.62
C ILE A 161 10.01 -15.44 11.03
N ALA A 162 9.76 -14.65 12.05
CA ALA A 162 10.06 -15.02 13.45
C ALA A 162 9.25 -16.26 13.87
N GLU A 163 7.95 -16.30 13.53
CA GLU A 163 7.06 -17.39 13.88
C GLU A 163 7.34 -18.68 13.08
N ALA A 164 7.75 -18.58 11.82
CA ALA A 164 8.03 -19.72 10.96
C ALA A 164 9.06 -20.69 11.58
N GLY A 165 10.00 -20.19 12.39
CA GLY A 165 11.00 -21.02 13.06
C GLY A 165 10.44 -21.97 14.14
N SER A 166 9.22 -21.71 14.63
CA SER A 166 8.54 -22.50 15.67
C SER A 166 7.28 -23.23 15.19
N ARG A 167 6.92 -23.07 13.91
CA ARG A 167 5.73 -23.63 13.27
C ARG A 167 6.14 -24.73 12.28
N THR A 168 5.20 -25.61 11.95
CA THR A 168 5.47 -26.77 11.08
C THR A 168 4.59 -26.78 9.85
N LYS A 169 3.36 -26.30 9.96
CA LYS A 169 2.36 -26.39 8.90
C LYS A 169 1.62 -25.07 8.72
N ALA A 170 1.83 -24.48 7.55
CA ALA A 170 1.15 -23.24 7.18
C ALA A 170 0.00 -23.50 6.19
N VAL A 171 -1.08 -22.74 6.37
CA VAL A 171 -2.11 -22.59 5.36
C VAL A 171 -2.14 -21.16 4.88
N VAL A 172 -2.21 -20.97 3.55
CA VAL A 172 -2.36 -19.65 2.93
C VAL A 172 -3.73 -19.56 2.28
N ILE A 173 -4.58 -18.65 2.76
CA ILE A 173 -5.89 -18.36 2.14
C ILE A 173 -5.72 -17.31 1.07
N GLY A 174 -5.83 -17.70 -0.20
CA GLY A 174 -5.73 -16.84 -1.37
C GLY A 174 -4.83 -17.44 -2.46
N GLY A 175 -5.42 -17.86 -3.56
CA GLY A 175 -4.71 -18.40 -4.74
C GLY A 175 -4.33 -17.34 -5.77
N GLY A 176 -4.22 -16.06 -5.37
CA GLY A 176 -3.69 -14.98 -6.20
C GLY A 176 -2.18 -14.81 -6.06
N LEU A 177 -1.62 -13.79 -6.74
CA LEU A 177 -0.17 -13.49 -6.75
C LEU A 177 0.47 -13.54 -5.37
N LEU A 178 0.02 -12.69 -4.46
CA LEU A 178 0.63 -12.54 -3.13
C LEU A 178 0.49 -13.81 -2.28
N GLY A 179 -0.62 -14.54 -2.41
CA GLY A 179 -0.83 -15.78 -1.67
C GLY A 179 0.10 -16.89 -2.12
N LEU A 180 0.30 -17.04 -3.43
CA LEU A 180 1.24 -18.02 -3.99
C LEU A 180 2.69 -17.68 -3.65
N GLU A 181 3.05 -16.40 -3.70
CA GLU A 181 4.38 -15.92 -3.28
C GLU A 181 4.60 -16.14 -1.77
N ALA A 182 3.59 -15.89 -0.94
CA ALA A 182 3.66 -16.18 0.49
C ALA A 182 3.83 -17.68 0.77
N ALA A 183 3.07 -18.53 0.08
CA ALA A 183 3.18 -19.98 0.21
C ALA A 183 4.60 -20.46 -0.14
N ARG A 184 5.17 -19.99 -1.23
CA ARG A 184 6.53 -20.31 -1.63
C ARG A 184 7.56 -19.80 -0.60
N GLY A 185 7.37 -18.58 -0.09
CA GLY A 185 8.26 -18.00 0.93
C GLY A 185 8.26 -18.82 2.22
N LEU A 186 7.10 -19.24 2.70
CA LEU A 186 6.98 -20.09 3.90
C LEU A 186 7.55 -21.48 3.68
N GLN A 187 7.38 -22.06 2.50
CA GLN A 187 7.98 -23.34 2.15
C GLN A 187 9.51 -23.26 2.14
N ASN A 188 10.09 -22.18 1.63
CA ASN A 188 11.55 -21.95 1.68
C ASN A 188 12.06 -21.83 3.12
N ARG A 189 11.19 -21.49 4.07
CA ARG A 189 11.47 -21.48 5.51
C ARG A 189 11.28 -22.83 6.20
N GLY A 190 10.98 -23.88 5.45
CA GLY A 190 10.90 -25.26 5.93
C GLY A 190 9.52 -25.71 6.40
N LEU A 191 8.46 -24.90 6.21
CA LEU A 191 7.11 -25.32 6.55
C LEU A 191 6.51 -26.20 5.47
N THR A 192 5.64 -27.14 5.86
CA THR A 192 4.67 -27.75 4.95
C THR A 192 3.57 -26.75 4.67
N VAL A 193 3.26 -26.49 3.40
CA VAL A 193 2.35 -25.40 3.03
C VAL A 193 1.20 -25.92 2.16
N ASP A 194 -0.01 -25.51 2.53
CA ASP A 194 -1.22 -25.69 1.74
C ASP A 194 -1.79 -24.31 1.33
N VAL A 195 -2.17 -24.17 0.05
CA VAL A 195 -2.90 -23.00 -0.46
C VAL A 195 -4.38 -23.33 -0.58
N VAL A 196 -5.23 -22.50 0.01
CA VAL A 196 -6.69 -22.62 -0.05
C VAL A 196 -7.25 -21.47 -0.87
N HIS A 197 -8.06 -21.79 -1.88
CA HIS A 197 -8.69 -20.80 -2.75
C HIS A 197 -10.17 -21.06 -2.92
N ALA A 198 -10.98 -20.00 -2.77
CA ALA A 198 -12.45 -20.13 -2.92
C ALA A 198 -12.91 -20.26 -4.38
N GLY A 199 -12.12 -19.78 -5.33
CA GLY A 199 -12.41 -19.90 -6.75
C GLY A 199 -12.03 -21.27 -7.33
N PRO A 200 -12.45 -21.56 -8.58
CA PRO A 200 -12.19 -22.85 -9.24
C PRO A 200 -10.72 -23.03 -9.65
N THR A 201 -10.01 -21.94 -9.97
CA THR A 201 -8.64 -21.98 -10.46
C THR A 201 -7.76 -20.95 -9.77
N LEU A 202 -6.45 -21.21 -9.68
CA LEU A 202 -5.47 -20.24 -9.20
C LEU A 202 -5.39 -19.06 -10.17
N MET A 203 -5.13 -17.85 -9.60
CA MET A 203 -4.99 -16.60 -10.37
C MET A 203 -6.14 -16.35 -11.36
N ASN A 204 -7.36 -16.70 -10.99
CA ASN A 204 -8.56 -16.61 -11.82
C ASN A 204 -8.92 -15.18 -12.30
N ALA A 205 -8.27 -14.14 -11.78
CA ALA A 205 -8.37 -12.77 -12.29
C ALA A 205 -7.39 -12.47 -13.45
N GLN A 206 -6.37 -13.31 -13.65
CA GLN A 206 -5.31 -13.13 -14.66
C GLN A 206 -5.23 -14.26 -15.67
N LEU A 207 -5.64 -15.47 -15.31
CA LEU A 207 -5.54 -16.67 -16.12
C LEU A 207 -6.95 -17.22 -16.43
N ASP A 208 -7.06 -17.84 -17.58
CA ASP A 208 -8.18 -18.70 -17.91
C ASP A 208 -8.09 -20.04 -17.16
N GLU A 209 -9.07 -20.91 -17.35
CA GLU A 209 -9.15 -22.21 -16.67
C GLU A 209 -7.92 -23.08 -16.97
N LEU A 210 -7.52 -23.16 -18.24
CA LEU A 210 -6.37 -23.97 -18.66
C LEU A 210 -5.06 -23.43 -18.05
N GLY A 211 -4.86 -22.12 -18.08
CA GLY A 211 -3.70 -21.47 -17.46
C GLY A 211 -3.66 -21.67 -15.96
N GLY A 212 -4.82 -21.60 -15.29
CA GLY A 212 -4.96 -21.87 -13.87
C GLY A 212 -4.65 -23.33 -13.49
N ASP A 213 -5.05 -24.30 -14.30
CA ASP A 213 -4.74 -25.73 -14.11
C ASP A 213 -3.24 -26.03 -14.30
N ILE A 214 -2.62 -25.44 -15.30
CA ILE A 214 -1.16 -25.56 -15.51
C ILE A 214 -0.42 -24.98 -14.31
N LEU A 215 -0.83 -23.81 -13.83
CA LEU A 215 -0.24 -23.18 -12.65
C LEU A 215 -0.43 -24.06 -11.40
N ARG A 216 -1.61 -24.64 -11.19
CA ARG A 216 -1.87 -25.57 -10.07
C ARG A 216 -0.88 -26.72 -10.07
N LYS A 217 -0.73 -27.42 -11.20
CA LYS A 217 0.23 -28.52 -11.34
C LYS A 217 1.68 -28.09 -11.07
N SER A 218 2.04 -26.88 -11.50
CA SER A 218 3.37 -26.32 -11.24
C SER A 218 3.60 -26.07 -9.75
N VAL A 219 2.60 -25.51 -9.05
CA VAL A 219 2.66 -25.22 -7.60
C VAL A 219 2.69 -26.55 -6.80
N GLU A 220 1.86 -27.53 -7.17
CA GLU A 220 1.87 -28.88 -6.57
C GLU A 220 3.21 -29.59 -6.81
N GLY A 221 3.83 -29.41 -7.99
CA GLY A 221 5.17 -29.92 -8.32
C GLY A 221 6.29 -29.32 -7.46
N LEU A 222 6.07 -28.15 -6.86
CA LEU A 222 6.98 -27.57 -5.86
C LEU A 222 6.77 -28.16 -4.44
N GLY A 223 5.77 -29.06 -4.24
CA GLY A 223 5.45 -29.64 -2.95
C GLY A 223 4.49 -28.80 -2.12
N ILE A 224 3.79 -27.84 -2.70
CA ILE A 224 2.73 -27.03 -2.04
C ILE A 224 1.39 -27.65 -2.34
N GLY A 225 0.61 -27.99 -1.30
CA GLY A 225 -0.76 -28.47 -1.45
C GLY A 225 -1.68 -27.39 -2.01
N VAL A 226 -2.61 -27.75 -2.93
CA VAL A 226 -3.54 -26.78 -3.52
C VAL A 226 -4.96 -27.26 -3.37
N HIS A 227 -5.81 -26.44 -2.72
CA HIS A 227 -7.21 -26.71 -2.45
C HIS A 227 -8.07 -25.59 -3.06
N THR A 228 -8.60 -25.81 -4.26
CA THR A 228 -9.53 -24.90 -4.94
C THR A 228 -10.97 -25.20 -4.52
N GLU A 229 -11.90 -24.26 -4.80
CA GLU A 229 -13.33 -24.35 -4.46
C GLU A 229 -13.59 -24.58 -2.94
N LYS A 230 -12.62 -24.17 -2.10
CA LYS A 230 -12.69 -24.28 -0.64
C LYS A 230 -12.90 -22.92 0.00
N ARG A 231 -14.08 -22.70 0.57
CA ARG A 231 -14.40 -21.50 1.33
C ARG A 231 -14.20 -21.77 2.82
N THR A 232 -13.16 -21.15 3.40
CA THR A 232 -12.93 -21.22 4.85
C THR A 232 -14.03 -20.45 5.59
N THR A 233 -14.60 -21.06 6.61
CA THR A 233 -15.69 -20.49 7.42
C THR A 233 -15.31 -20.32 8.89
N GLU A 234 -14.32 -21.07 9.38
CA GLU A 234 -13.94 -21.07 10.78
C GLU A 234 -12.44 -21.32 10.94
N VAL A 235 -11.88 -20.68 11.94
CA VAL A 235 -10.53 -20.91 12.47
C VAL A 235 -10.69 -21.49 13.86
N VAL A 236 -10.14 -22.68 14.09
CA VAL A 236 -10.18 -23.38 15.39
C VAL A 236 -8.93 -23.00 16.16
N VAL A 237 -9.16 -22.44 17.34
CA VAL A 237 -8.10 -22.07 18.30
C VAL A 237 -8.22 -22.93 19.55
N GLU A 238 -7.18 -23.69 19.85
CA GLU A 238 -7.09 -24.55 21.04
C GLU A 238 -5.97 -24.08 21.96
N ASN A 239 -6.27 -23.90 23.24
CA ASN A 239 -5.32 -23.37 24.22
C ASN A 239 -4.67 -22.05 23.80
N GLY A 240 -5.42 -21.16 23.11
CA GLY A 240 -4.96 -19.87 22.63
C GLY A 240 -4.13 -19.92 21.35
N ARG A 241 -3.97 -21.08 20.72
CA ARG A 241 -3.19 -21.27 19.48
C ARG A 241 -4.02 -21.81 18.35
N LEU A 242 -3.74 -21.37 17.14
CA LEU A 242 -4.31 -21.94 15.93
C LEU A 242 -4.00 -23.45 15.85
N SER A 243 -5.03 -24.28 15.60
CA SER A 243 -4.89 -25.73 15.43
C SER A 243 -5.42 -26.22 14.09
N ARG A 244 -6.44 -25.55 13.54
CA ARG A 244 -7.14 -26.02 12.33
C ARG A 244 -7.94 -24.91 11.67
N ILE A 245 -8.21 -25.06 10.37
CA ILE A 245 -9.27 -24.32 9.66
C ILE A 245 -10.36 -25.28 9.18
N LEU A 246 -11.61 -24.79 9.12
CA LEU A 246 -12.76 -25.53 8.62
C LEU A 246 -13.34 -24.86 7.37
N PHE A 247 -13.82 -25.69 6.45
CA PHE A 247 -14.47 -25.28 5.22
C PHE A 247 -15.98 -25.38 5.29
N ALA A 248 -16.66 -24.72 4.36
CA ALA A 248 -18.12 -24.73 4.27
C ALA A 248 -18.72 -26.10 4.01
N ASP A 249 -17.96 -27.06 3.49
CA ASP A 249 -18.38 -28.45 3.24
C ASP A 249 -18.13 -29.38 4.45
N GLY A 250 -17.69 -28.83 5.59
CA GLY A 250 -17.41 -29.57 6.81
C GLY A 250 -16.02 -30.22 6.86
N SER A 251 -15.27 -30.23 5.77
CA SER A 251 -13.86 -30.66 5.77
C SER A 251 -12.94 -29.56 6.35
N GLY A 252 -11.67 -29.86 6.61
CA GLY A 252 -10.73 -28.90 7.16
C GLY A 252 -9.29 -29.33 7.01
N LEU A 253 -8.37 -28.44 7.37
CA LEU A 253 -6.92 -28.66 7.39
C LEU A 253 -6.36 -28.30 8.76
N ASP A 254 -5.53 -29.18 9.31
CA ASP A 254 -4.74 -28.86 10.50
C ASP A 254 -3.60 -27.92 10.11
N CYS A 255 -3.36 -26.88 10.89
CA CYS A 255 -2.28 -25.94 10.69
C CYS A 255 -1.96 -25.21 11.99
N ASP A 256 -0.72 -24.79 12.16
CA ASP A 256 -0.24 -23.97 13.27
C ASP A 256 0.12 -22.53 12.81
N MET A 257 0.05 -22.25 11.51
CA MET A 257 0.21 -20.92 10.92
C MET A 257 -0.83 -20.69 9.82
N LEU A 258 -1.49 -19.51 9.83
CA LEU A 258 -2.48 -19.12 8.82
C LEU A 258 -2.12 -17.75 8.26
N VAL A 259 -1.88 -17.68 6.96
CA VAL A 259 -1.66 -16.40 6.26
C VAL A 259 -2.86 -16.07 5.39
N ILE A 260 -3.42 -14.87 5.55
CA ILE A 260 -4.59 -14.42 4.81
C ILE A 260 -4.17 -13.41 3.74
N ALA A 261 -4.15 -13.87 2.49
CA ALA A 261 -3.85 -13.12 1.28
C ALA A 261 -5.06 -13.06 0.33
N ALA A 262 -6.26 -12.87 0.90
CA ALA A 262 -7.56 -12.93 0.19
C ALA A 262 -7.96 -11.60 -0.49
N GLY A 263 -7.00 -10.72 -0.75
CA GLY A 263 -7.17 -9.41 -1.36
C GLY A 263 -6.96 -8.24 -0.41
N ILE A 264 -7.30 -7.05 -0.89
CA ILE A 264 -7.07 -5.77 -0.18
C ILE A 264 -8.35 -4.94 -0.13
N ARG A 265 -8.34 -3.96 0.79
CA ARG A 265 -9.36 -2.91 0.86
C ARG A 265 -8.68 -1.54 0.90
N PRO A 266 -9.03 -0.59 0.04
CA PRO A 266 -8.54 0.78 0.07
C PRO A 266 -8.74 1.43 1.44
N ASN A 267 -7.76 2.20 1.90
CA ASN A 267 -7.83 2.96 3.15
C ASN A 267 -8.54 4.30 2.90
N VAL A 268 -9.85 4.30 3.00
CA VAL A 268 -10.72 5.46 2.67
C VAL A 268 -11.29 6.17 3.90
N GLY A 269 -11.11 5.60 5.09
CA GLY A 269 -11.77 6.13 6.30
C GLY A 269 -11.39 7.57 6.64
N LEU A 270 -10.18 8.00 6.31
CA LEU A 270 -9.73 9.39 6.50
C LEU A 270 -10.51 10.34 5.57
N ALA A 271 -10.60 10.01 4.29
CA ALA A 271 -11.31 10.77 3.28
C ALA A 271 -12.82 10.82 3.55
N GLN A 272 -13.44 9.70 3.94
CA GLN A 272 -14.85 9.65 4.33
C GLN A 272 -15.18 10.61 5.48
N ARG A 273 -14.34 10.60 6.52
CA ARG A 273 -14.52 11.53 7.67
C ARG A 273 -14.25 12.99 7.30
N ALA A 274 -13.48 13.25 6.26
CA ALA A 274 -13.22 14.57 5.71
C ALA A 274 -14.33 15.07 4.76
N GLY A 275 -15.35 14.25 4.48
CA GLY A 275 -16.46 14.58 3.59
C GLY A 275 -16.14 14.41 2.10
N LEU A 276 -15.04 13.77 1.74
CA LEU A 276 -14.69 13.49 0.35
C LEU A 276 -15.50 12.31 -0.20
N THR A 277 -15.84 12.36 -1.48
CA THR A 277 -16.59 11.31 -2.17
C THR A 277 -15.79 10.02 -2.25
N VAL A 278 -16.36 8.97 -1.70
CA VAL A 278 -15.80 7.62 -1.68
C VAL A 278 -16.84 6.62 -2.20
N GLU A 279 -16.41 5.77 -3.14
CA GLU A 279 -17.16 4.59 -3.57
C GLU A 279 -16.39 3.32 -3.15
N ARG A 280 -15.69 2.66 -4.08
CA ARG A 280 -14.74 1.59 -3.74
C ARG A 280 -13.43 2.13 -3.17
N ALA A 281 -13.02 3.32 -3.65
CA ALA A 281 -11.92 4.10 -3.16
C ALA A 281 -12.26 5.59 -3.27
N ILE A 282 -11.33 6.49 -3.00
CA ILE A 282 -11.55 7.96 -3.05
C ILE A 282 -11.66 8.36 -4.53
N VAL A 283 -12.78 8.99 -4.90
CA VAL A 283 -13.06 9.36 -6.29
C VAL A 283 -12.20 10.54 -6.73
N THR A 284 -11.53 10.39 -7.88
CA THR A 284 -10.66 11.41 -8.47
C THR A 284 -11.07 11.78 -9.88
N ASP A 285 -10.73 13.01 -10.26
CA ASP A 285 -10.77 13.48 -11.64
C ASP A 285 -9.56 12.99 -12.46
N ASP A 286 -9.48 13.41 -13.74
CA ASP A 286 -8.39 13.03 -14.63
C ASP A 286 -7.02 13.63 -14.25
N HIS A 287 -6.97 14.59 -13.33
CA HIS A 287 -5.74 15.18 -12.78
C HIS A 287 -5.35 14.57 -11.43
N MET A 288 -6.03 13.49 -11.02
CA MET A 288 -5.85 12.84 -9.71
C MET A 288 -6.24 13.74 -8.52
N ARG A 289 -7.09 14.75 -8.72
CA ARG A 289 -7.68 15.55 -7.63
C ARG A 289 -8.95 14.87 -7.14
N SER A 290 -9.27 15.06 -5.85
CA SER A 290 -10.61 14.76 -5.34
C SER A 290 -11.66 15.54 -6.15
N VAL A 291 -12.79 14.91 -6.43
CA VAL A 291 -13.91 15.58 -7.12
C VAL A 291 -14.59 16.64 -6.26
N ASP A 292 -14.32 16.65 -4.96
CA ASP A 292 -14.96 17.57 -3.98
C ASP A 292 -14.06 18.75 -3.62
N ASP A 293 -12.73 18.60 -3.72
CA ASP A 293 -11.77 19.61 -3.26
C ASP A 293 -10.55 19.64 -4.21
N GLY A 294 -10.35 20.78 -4.88
CA GLY A 294 -9.26 20.99 -5.84
C GLY A 294 -7.86 21.10 -5.22
N ASP A 295 -7.76 21.21 -3.88
CA ASP A 295 -6.50 21.25 -3.15
C ASP A 295 -6.10 19.88 -2.59
N VAL A 296 -6.97 18.87 -2.73
CA VAL A 296 -6.73 17.50 -2.31
C VAL A 296 -6.51 16.59 -3.51
N TYR A 297 -5.34 15.98 -3.57
CA TYR A 297 -4.94 14.98 -4.57
C TYR A 297 -4.95 13.59 -3.96
N VAL A 298 -5.17 12.56 -4.78
CA VAL A 298 -5.20 11.18 -4.31
C VAL A 298 -4.41 10.30 -5.27
N VAL A 299 -3.53 9.46 -4.76
CA VAL A 299 -2.70 8.58 -5.59
C VAL A 299 -2.56 7.19 -4.96
N GLY A 300 -2.47 6.18 -5.80
CA GLY A 300 -2.23 4.82 -5.35
C GLY A 300 -3.51 4.00 -5.14
N GLU A 301 -3.40 2.96 -4.32
CA GLU A 301 -4.50 1.99 -4.11
C GLU A 301 -5.72 2.58 -3.40
N CYS A 302 -5.60 3.76 -2.79
CA CYS A 302 -6.73 4.50 -2.22
C CYS A 302 -7.47 5.37 -3.23
N ALA A 303 -6.95 5.53 -4.45
CA ALA A 303 -7.56 6.34 -5.52
C ALA A 303 -8.50 5.51 -6.40
N GLN A 304 -9.64 6.09 -6.77
CA GLN A 304 -10.55 5.56 -7.78
C GLN A 304 -10.70 6.56 -8.90
N HIS A 305 -10.25 6.18 -10.10
CA HIS A 305 -10.35 7.00 -11.29
C HIS A 305 -11.26 6.31 -12.32
N ARG A 306 -12.28 7.02 -12.82
CA ARG A 306 -13.27 6.50 -13.79
C ARG A 306 -13.84 5.12 -13.39
N GLY A 307 -14.15 4.94 -12.09
CA GLY A 307 -14.67 3.70 -11.53
C GLY A 307 -13.64 2.57 -11.35
N GLN A 308 -12.36 2.78 -11.69
CA GLN A 308 -11.30 1.78 -11.56
C GLN A 308 -10.41 2.06 -10.33
N VAL A 309 -10.02 0.99 -9.66
CA VAL A 309 -9.04 0.97 -8.57
C VAL A 309 -7.89 0.04 -8.99
N TYR A 310 -6.66 0.50 -8.86
CA TYR A 310 -5.48 -0.24 -9.29
C TYR A 310 -4.69 -0.75 -8.08
N GLY A 311 -4.47 -2.05 -8.01
CA GLY A 311 -3.65 -2.72 -6.98
C GLY A 311 -2.26 -3.10 -7.46
N LEU A 312 -1.70 -2.37 -8.42
CA LEU A 312 -0.38 -2.62 -9.01
C LEU A 312 0.43 -1.33 -9.09
N VAL A 313 1.76 -1.45 -9.15
CA VAL A 313 2.67 -0.30 -9.05
C VAL A 313 2.73 0.56 -10.31
N ALA A 314 2.74 -0.04 -11.51
CA ALA A 314 2.86 0.73 -12.74
C ALA A 314 1.78 1.82 -12.91
N PRO A 315 0.48 1.55 -12.66
CA PRO A 315 -0.54 2.59 -12.64
C PRO A 315 -0.26 3.73 -11.67
N LEU A 316 0.29 3.44 -10.48
CA LEU A 316 0.58 4.45 -9.46
C LEU A 316 1.63 5.45 -9.96
N TRP A 317 2.61 4.99 -10.73
CA TRP A 317 3.65 5.85 -11.29
C TRP A 317 3.11 6.77 -12.38
N GLU A 318 2.18 6.28 -13.21
CA GLU A 318 1.50 7.11 -14.21
C GLU A 318 0.61 8.16 -13.53
N GLN A 319 -0.12 7.78 -12.48
CA GLN A 319 -0.91 8.69 -11.64
C GLN A 319 -0.03 9.77 -11.00
N ALA A 320 1.13 9.38 -10.43
CA ALA A 320 2.07 10.29 -9.78
C ALA A 320 2.61 11.36 -10.73
N LYS A 321 2.90 10.99 -11.99
CA LYS A 321 3.36 11.95 -13.02
C LYS A 321 2.29 12.99 -13.33
N VAL A 322 1.06 12.55 -13.59
CA VAL A 322 -0.06 13.46 -13.90
C VAL A 322 -0.35 14.38 -12.72
N LEU A 323 -0.41 13.82 -11.50
CA LEU A 323 -0.58 14.59 -10.28
C LEU A 323 0.50 15.68 -10.16
N ALA A 324 1.77 15.32 -10.36
CA ALA A 324 2.89 16.24 -10.23
C ALA A 324 2.90 17.32 -11.31
N ASP A 325 2.57 16.98 -12.57
CA ASP A 325 2.43 17.96 -13.66
C ASP A 325 1.39 19.02 -13.31
N HIS A 326 0.22 18.59 -12.83
CA HIS A 326 -0.88 19.47 -12.48
C HIS A 326 -0.56 20.26 -11.21
N LEU A 327 -0.08 19.61 -10.14
CA LEU A 327 0.23 20.23 -8.85
C LEU A 327 1.29 21.32 -8.96
N THR A 328 2.34 21.09 -9.78
CA THR A 328 3.42 22.06 -10.00
C THR A 328 3.08 23.11 -11.05
N GLY A 329 1.96 22.95 -11.77
CA GLY A 329 1.60 23.81 -12.90
C GLY A 329 2.53 23.68 -14.11
N ARG A 330 3.30 22.58 -14.21
CA ARG A 330 4.19 22.32 -15.33
C ARG A 330 3.42 22.01 -16.61
N ASP A 331 2.35 21.22 -16.48
CA ASP A 331 1.42 20.93 -17.58
C ASP A 331 0.00 20.78 -17.02
N ALA A 332 -0.78 21.84 -17.16
CA ALA A 332 -2.18 21.84 -16.73
C ALA A 332 -3.09 20.95 -17.58
N ALA A 333 -2.64 20.52 -18.77
CA ALA A 333 -3.37 19.63 -19.66
C ALA A 333 -3.06 18.14 -19.43
N SER A 334 -2.04 17.84 -18.61
CA SER A 334 -1.67 16.46 -18.26
C SER A 334 -2.85 15.76 -17.59
N ALA A 335 -3.26 14.61 -18.13
CA ALA A 335 -4.44 13.87 -17.70
C ALA A 335 -4.17 12.36 -17.64
N TYR A 336 -4.67 11.71 -16.60
CA TYR A 336 -4.62 10.27 -16.45
C TYR A 336 -5.81 9.63 -17.17
N HIS A 337 -5.53 8.74 -18.11
CA HIS A 337 -6.56 8.08 -18.93
C HIS A 337 -6.82 6.62 -18.51
N GLY A 338 -6.18 6.18 -17.43
CA GLY A 338 -6.17 4.80 -16.97
C GLY A 338 -4.94 4.04 -17.48
N SER A 339 -4.65 2.91 -16.87
CA SER A 339 -3.47 2.08 -17.16
C SER A 339 -3.86 0.70 -17.61
N ARG A 340 -3.08 0.13 -18.54
CA ARG A 340 -3.10 -1.31 -18.78
C ARG A 340 -2.26 -2.00 -17.71
N VAL A 341 -2.80 -3.06 -17.13
CA VAL A 341 -2.14 -3.79 -16.06
C VAL A 341 -1.54 -5.09 -16.57
N ALA A 342 -0.32 -5.38 -16.12
CA ALA A 342 0.34 -6.65 -16.32
C ALA A 342 0.93 -7.11 -14.99
N THR A 343 0.96 -8.43 -14.76
CA THR A 343 1.45 -9.03 -13.51
C THR A 343 2.53 -10.05 -13.81
N LYS A 344 3.47 -10.21 -12.86
CA LYS A 344 4.47 -11.27 -12.86
C LYS A 344 4.39 -12.00 -11.53
N LEU A 345 4.25 -13.32 -11.58
CA LEU A 345 4.28 -14.20 -10.40
C LEU A 345 5.73 -14.61 -10.11
N LYS A 346 6.14 -14.52 -8.85
CA LYS A 346 7.49 -14.85 -8.36
C LYS A 346 7.43 -16.08 -7.47
N VAL A 347 7.31 -17.28 -8.04
CA VAL A 347 7.25 -18.57 -7.30
C VAL A 347 8.29 -19.57 -7.76
N ALA A 348 9.06 -19.24 -8.79
CA ALA A 348 10.12 -20.09 -9.35
C ALA A 348 11.47 -19.39 -9.24
#